data_6a2b42f238a11bf493f4ee5026a5d58c
#
_entry.id   6a2b42f238a11bf493f4ee5026a5d58c
#
_cell.length_a   1.000
_cell.length_b   1.000
_cell.length_c   1.000
_cell.angle_alpha   90.00
_cell.angle_beta   90.00
_cell.angle_gamma   90.00
#
_symmetry.space_group_name_H-M   'P 1'
#
loop_
_entity.id
_entity.type
_entity.pdbx_description
1 polymer ?
#
loop_
_entity_poly.entity_id
_entity_poly.type
_entity_poly.pdbx_seq_one_letter_code
_entity_poly.pdbx_strand_id
1 'polypeptide(L)'
;QAHQYSKGIVPKVGALPMKNRFEPPVAACVAVKKALPSVPHYLQAHYWWAYVHPRAVHVFERQWLVNLILWGNYKRLCNAVLQAYGNHLPGRTLQIACAYGDLTPRLAACVAPGGALEIIDILPIQLENLAGKLAAAAPIKLHCMDSAALTFADASFDRALLFFLLHEQPQAVRERTLAEAFRVVRPGGTLTIVDYAPPSRFNPLRYFWTPVLDRLEPFARDLFSEEIAAWLPKDRNFSRVDEQRFFGGMYQMLTLKVAEARPIGKPASR
;
A
#
# COMPACT_ATOMS: atom_id res chain seq x y z
N GLN A 1 19.26 -56.46 -63.69
CA GLN A 1 19.43 -56.52 -62.26
C GLN A 1 19.06 -55.13 -61.69
N ALA A 2 17.87 -55.05 -61.12
CA ALA A 2 17.29 -53.81 -60.54
C ALA A 2 17.50 -53.83 -59.03
N HIS A 3 18.15 -52.82 -58.49
CA HIS A 3 18.23 -52.62 -57.07
C HIS A 3 17.03 -51.71 -56.59
N GLN A 4 16.16 -52.31 -55.79
CA GLN A 4 15.09 -51.59 -55.06
C GLN A 4 15.70 -50.78 -53.92
N TYR A 5 15.44 -49.49 -53.93
CA TYR A 5 15.64 -48.61 -52.74
C TYR A 5 14.41 -48.60 -51.88
N SER A 6 14.56 -49.14 -50.68
CA SER A 6 13.60 -49.15 -49.60
C SER A 6 13.31 -47.72 -49.11
N LYS A 7 12.03 -47.33 -49.06
CA LYS A 7 11.56 -46.11 -48.49
C LYS A 7 11.61 -46.18 -46.94
N GLY A 8 12.50 -45.41 -46.33
CA GLY A 8 12.58 -45.25 -44.90
C GLY A 8 11.35 -44.56 -44.35
N ILE A 9 10.75 -45.19 -43.36
CA ILE A 9 9.63 -44.67 -42.58
C ILE A 9 10.16 -43.61 -41.62
N VAL A 10 9.74 -42.36 -41.81
CA VAL A 10 9.96 -41.26 -40.85
C VAL A 10 8.94 -41.40 -39.73
N PRO A 11 9.35 -41.56 -38.47
CA PRO A 11 8.39 -41.58 -37.36
C PRO A 11 7.78 -40.18 -37.16
N LYS A 12 6.47 -40.11 -37.17
CA LYS A 12 5.71 -38.94 -36.73
C LYS A 12 6.05 -38.66 -35.26
N VAL A 13 6.75 -37.56 -35.00
CA VAL A 13 6.90 -37.01 -33.65
C VAL A 13 5.53 -36.57 -33.19
N GLY A 14 4.98 -37.31 -32.25
CA GLY A 14 3.72 -36.98 -31.59
C GLY A 14 3.83 -35.65 -30.88
N ALA A 15 2.88 -34.75 -31.11
CA ALA A 15 2.72 -33.51 -30.37
C ALA A 15 2.52 -33.84 -28.88
N LEU A 16 3.50 -33.45 -28.07
CA LEU A 16 3.34 -33.47 -26.61
C LEU A 16 2.17 -32.55 -26.24
N PRO A 17 1.26 -32.99 -25.38
CA PRO A 17 0.20 -32.11 -24.88
C PRO A 17 0.83 -30.99 -24.03
N MET A 18 0.63 -29.75 -24.42
CA MET A 18 0.89 -28.60 -23.57
C MET A 18 0.00 -28.71 -22.33
N LYS A 19 0.53 -29.32 -21.29
CA LYS A 19 -0.06 -29.33 -19.97
C LYS A 19 0.40 -28.07 -19.24
N ASN A 20 -0.62 -27.44 -18.66
CA ASN A 20 -0.60 -26.48 -17.59
C ASN A 20 -0.30 -25.03 -17.97
N ARG A 21 -1.36 -24.35 -18.42
CA ARG A 21 -1.64 -23.02 -17.86
C ARG A 21 -1.55 -23.17 -16.34
N PHE A 22 -0.58 -22.51 -15.74
CA PHE A 22 -0.62 -22.20 -14.32
C PHE A 22 -1.86 -21.34 -14.10
N GLU A 23 -2.96 -21.96 -13.66
CA GLU A 23 -3.98 -21.24 -12.93
C GLU A 23 -3.34 -20.88 -11.58
N PRO A 24 -3.14 -19.60 -11.27
CA PRO A 24 -2.72 -19.22 -9.92
C PRO A 24 -3.80 -19.72 -8.97
N PRO A 25 -3.44 -20.21 -7.77
CA PRO A 25 -4.42 -20.59 -6.79
C PRO A 25 -5.21 -19.32 -6.39
N VAL A 26 -6.41 -19.16 -6.93
CA VAL A 26 -7.41 -18.17 -6.53
C VAL A 26 -8.01 -18.61 -5.18
N ALA A 27 -7.15 -18.84 -4.21
CA ALA A 27 -7.56 -19.31 -2.90
C ALA A 27 -7.05 -18.34 -1.85
N ALA A 28 -7.66 -17.18 -1.75
CA ALA A 28 -7.87 -16.40 -0.53
C ALA A 28 -8.63 -15.08 -0.79
N CYS A 29 -9.30 -14.91 -1.93
CA CYS A 29 -10.34 -13.88 -1.99
C CYS A 29 -11.57 -14.48 -1.32
N VAL A 30 -11.75 -14.26 -0.02
CA VAL A 30 -13.03 -14.54 0.64
C VAL A 30 -14.04 -13.58 0.02
N ALA A 31 -14.68 -14.06 -1.03
CA ALA A 31 -15.76 -13.39 -1.71
C ALA A 31 -16.97 -13.31 -0.79
N VAL A 32 -17.01 -12.31 0.08
CA VAL A 32 -18.28 -11.71 0.42
C VAL A 32 -18.79 -11.13 -0.91
N LYS A 33 -19.95 -11.59 -1.40
CA LYS A 33 -20.69 -11.03 -2.54
C LYS A 33 -21.19 -9.61 -2.22
N LYS A 34 -20.29 -8.69 -1.92
CA LYS A 34 -20.56 -7.27 -1.83
C LYS A 34 -20.12 -6.71 -3.19
N ALA A 35 -20.95 -5.89 -3.81
CA ALA A 35 -20.59 -5.23 -5.08
C ALA A 35 -19.20 -4.59 -4.90
N LEU A 36 -18.31 -4.84 -5.85
CA LEU A 36 -16.98 -4.20 -5.86
C LEU A 36 -17.18 -2.70 -5.81
N PRO A 37 -16.38 -1.96 -5.02
CA PRO A 37 -16.47 -0.51 -4.99
C PRO A 37 -16.20 0.04 -6.40
N SER A 38 -16.95 1.07 -6.79
CA SER A 38 -16.70 1.75 -8.05
C SER A 38 -15.36 2.49 -7.95
N VAL A 39 -14.55 2.43 -9.02
CA VAL A 39 -13.30 3.19 -9.08
C VAL A 39 -13.61 4.67 -8.98
N PRO A 40 -13.05 5.40 -8.01
CA PRO A 40 -13.29 6.81 -7.83
C PRO A 40 -12.93 7.64 -9.07
N HIS A 41 -13.73 8.67 -9.35
CA HIS A 41 -13.53 9.51 -10.54
C HIS A 41 -12.13 10.14 -10.59
N TYR A 42 -11.55 10.56 -9.45
CA TYR A 42 -10.22 11.17 -9.41
C TYR A 42 -9.10 10.19 -9.84
N LEU A 43 -9.22 8.90 -9.52
CA LEU A 43 -8.28 7.89 -9.98
C LEU A 43 -8.39 7.68 -11.49
N GLN A 44 -9.61 7.66 -12.03
CA GLN A 44 -9.82 7.52 -13.47
C GLN A 44 -9.35 8.75 -14.24
N ALA A 45 -9.58 9.95 -13.71
CA ALA A 45 -9.27 11.20 -14.39
C ALA A 45 -7.76 11.53 -14.37
N HIS A 46 -7.06 11.26 -13.27
CA HIS A 46 -5.68 11.72 -13.07
C HIS A 46 -4.64 10.59 -13.05
N TYR A 47 -5.01 9.39 -12.58
CA TYR A 47 -4.07 8.30 -12.31
C TYR A 47 -4.34 7.03 -13.14
N TRP A 48 -5.25 7.10 -14.12
CA TRP A 48 -5.56 5.98 -15.01
C TRP A 48 -4.30 5.35 -15.60
N TRP A 49 -3.39 6.18 -16.08
CA TRP A 49 -2.16 5.77 -16.73
C TRP A 49 -1.15 5.08 -15.80
N ALA A 50 -1.23 5.30 -14.50
CA ALA A 50 -0.31 4.73 -13.52
C ALA A 50 -0.90 3.48 -12.83
N TYR A 51 -2.19 3.51 -12.44
CA TYR A 51 -2.73 2.50 -11.53
C TYR A 51 -3.85 1.64 -12.13
N VAL A 52 -4.56 2.11 -13.14
CA VAL A 52 -5.76 1.42 -13.67
C VAL A 52 -5.43 0.59 -14.90
N HIS A 53 -4.51 1.04 -15.75
CA HIS A 53 -4.20 0.34 -16.99
C HIS A 53 -3.27 -0.87 -16.75
N PRO A 54 -3.61 -2.10 -17.21
CA PRO A 54 -2.83 -3.31 -16.91
C PRO A 54 -1.35 -3.22 -17.29
N ARG A 55 -1.03 -2.64 -18.44
CA ARG A 55 0.36 -2.47 -18.86
C ARG A 55 1.13 -1.49 -17.98
N ALA A 56 0.46 -0.47 -17.47
CA ALA A 56 1.07 0.50 -16.57
C ALA A 56 1.45 -0.17 -15.23
N VAL A 57 0.56 -0.96 -14.65
CA VAL A 57 0.84 -1.71 -13.42
C VAL A 57 2.12 -2.53 -13.56
N HIS A 58 2.28 -3.30 -14.65
CA HIS A 58 3.51 -4.08 -14.90
C HIS A 58 4.77 -3.21 -15.09
N VAL A 59 4.63 -2.01 -15.63
CA VAL A 59 5.76 -1.09 -15.81
C VAL A 59 6.15 -0.45 -14.47
N PHE A 60 5.17 0.07 -13.73
CA PHE A 60 5.39 0.74 -12.45
C PHE A 60 5.78 -0.23 -11.33
N GLU A 61 5.46 -1.53 -11.44
CA GLU A 61 5.92 -2.55 -10.50
C GLU A 61 7.45 -2.72 -10.50
N ARG A 62 8.13 -2.28 -11.52
CA ARG A 62 9.60 -2.39 -11.60
C ARG A 62 10.25 -1.54 -10.50
N GLN A 63 10.87 -2.19 -9.54
CA GLN A 63 11.47 -1.54 -8.37
C GLN A 63 12.47 -0.42 -8.74
N TRP A 64 13.21 -0.57 -9.84
CA TRP A 64 14.12 0.47 -10.29
C TRP A 64 13.38 1.74 -10.72
N LEU A 65 12.17 1.60 -11.32
CA LEU A 65 11.36 2.73 -11.76
C LEU A 65 10.75 3.45 -10.54
N VAL A 66 10.20 2.70 -9.59
CA VAL A 66 9.69 3.28 -8.31
C VAL A 66 10.84 4.01 -7.59
N ASN A 67 12.03 3.40 -7.56
CA ASN A 67 13.18 4.04 -6.94
C ASN A 67 13.62 5.31 -7.70
N LEU A 68 13.52 5.31 -9.03
CA LEU A 68 13.81 6.50 -9.85
C LEU A 68 12.80 7.62 -9.57
N ILE A 69 11.48 7.31 -9.55
CA ILE A 69 10.41 8.26 -9.24
C ILE A 69 10.63 8.91 -7.87
N LEU A 70 11.05 8.12 -6.89
CA LEU A 70 11.36 8.59 -5.54
C LEU A 70 12.82 9.05 -5.36
N TRP A 71 13.49 9.40 -6.45
CA TRP A 71 14.87 9.95 -6.43
C TRP A 71 15.86 9.11 -5.64
N GLY A 72 15.80 7.79 -5.78
CA GLY A 72 16.67 6.86 -5.07
C GLY A 72 16.29 6.61 -3.61
N ASN A 73 15.19 7.18 -3.12
CA ASN A 73 14.81 7.07 -1.70
C ASN A 73 13.90 5.90 -1.37
N TYR A 74 13.36 5.16 -2.35
CA TYR A 74 12.42 4.07 -2.13
C TYR A 74 12.90 3.07 -1.05
N LYS A 75 14.10 2.52 -1.24
CA LYS A 75 14.67 1.55 -0.28
C LYS A 75 14.87 2.14 1.12
N ARG A 76 15.26 3.41 1.19
CA ARG A 76 15.46 4.10 2.47
C ARG A 76 14.15 4.27 3.23
N LEU A 77 13.08 4.64 2.53
CA LEU A 77 11.74 4.79 3.09
C LEU A 77 11.16 3.44 3.54
N CYS A 78 11.28 2.39 2.70
CA CYS A 78 10.87 1.03 3.09
C CYS A 78 11.64 0.53 4.32
N ASN A 79 12.96 0.75 4.37
CA ASN A 79 13.78 0.35 5.51
C ASN A 79 13.39 1.09 6.79
N ALA A 80 13.03 2.37 6.71
CA ALA A 80 12.55 3.13 7.86
C ALA A 80 11.25 2.52 8.43
N VAL A 81 10.29 2.18 7.56
CA VAL A 81 9.06 1.48 7.97
C VAL A 81 9.37 0.14 8.64
N LEU A 82 10.21 -0.69 8.00
CA LEU A 82 10.57 -1.99 8.54
C LEU A 82 11.33 -1.88 9.88
N GLN A 83 12.19 -0.88 10.01
CA GLN A 83 12.91 -0.61 11.27
C GLN A 83 11.94 -0.20 12.39
N ALA A 84 10.97 0.68 12.08
CA ALA A 84 9.95 1.11 13.03
C ALA A 84 9.02 -0.04 13.46
N TYR A 85 8.76 -0.98 12.57
CA TYR A 85 7.89 -2.12 12.83
C TYR A 85 8.62 -3.32 13.46
N GLY A 86 9.94 -3.41 13.24
CA GLY A 86 10.79 -4.51 13.71
C GLY A 86 10.60 -5.80 12.92
N ASN A 87 11.37 -6.81 13.29
CA ASN A 87 11.39 -8.12 12.60
C ASN A 87 10.34 -9.11 13.13
N HIS A 88 9.51 -8.70 14.07
CA HIS A 88 8.50 -9.53 14.71
C HIS A 88 7.23 -8.71 14.90
N LEU A 89 6.27 -8.86 13.98
CA LEU A 89 5.00 -8.13 13.93
C LEU A 89 3.89 -8.97 14.56
N PRO A 90 3.65 -8.87 15.87
CA PRO A 90 2.53 -9.54 16.51
C PRO A 90 1.23 -8.79 16.23
N GLY A 91 0.11 -9.49 16.41
CA GLY A 91 -1.22 -8.91 16.27
C GLY A 91 -1.59 -8.59 14.82
N ARG A 92 -2.53 -7.69 14.64
CA ARG A 92 -3.10 -7.37 13.32
C ARG A 92 -2.54 -6.05 12.79
N THR A 93 -2.00 -6.10 11.61
CA THR A 93 -1.49 -4.94 10.88
C THR A 93 -2.35 -4.70 9.65
N LEU A 94 -2.80 -3.46 9.43
CA LEU A 94 -3.48 -3.02 8.22
C LEU A 94 -2.53 -2.20 7.36
N GLN A 95 -2.37 -2.56 6.09
CA GLN A 95 -1.78 -1.69 5.08
C GLN A 95 -2.92 -1.12 4.23
N ILE A 96 -3.02 0.20 4.17
CA ILE A 96 -4.03 0.93 3.41
C ILE A 96 -3.42 1.36 2.09
N ALA A 97 -3.90 0.80 1.01
CA ALA A 97 -3.43 0.77 -0.37
C ALA A 97 -2.20 -0.14 -0.60
N CYS A 98 -2.20 -0.74 -1.78
CA CYS A 98 -1.04 -1.49 -2.27
C CYS A 98 0.09 -0.53 -2.62
N ALA A 99 1.33 -0.93 -2.28
CA ALA A 99 2.52 -0.22 -2.71
C ALA A 99 3.19 -0.98 -3.86
N TYR A 100 3.66 -0.27 -4.86
CA TYR A 100 4.56 -0.85 -5.85
C TYR A 100 5.89 -1.25 -5.20
N GLY A 101 6.58 -2.23 -5.79
CA GLY A 101 7.86 -2.74 -5.30
C GLY A 101 7.72 -3.80 -4.20
N ASP A 102 8.69 -3.86 -3.28
CA ASP A 102 8.87 -4.98 -2.36
C ASP A 102 8.49 -4.72 -0.90
N LEU A 103 7.92 -3.55 -0.58
CA LEU A 103 7.58 -3.20 0.81
C LEU A 103 6.63 -4.25 1.44
N THR A 104 5.50 -4.53 0.78
CA THR A 104 4.50 -5.46 1.32
C THR A 104 5.02 -6.89 1.49
N PRO A 105 5.72 -7.51 0.51
CA PRO A 105 6.37 -8.80 0.72
C PRO A 105 7.35 -8.81 1.90
N ARG A 106 8.11 -7.74 2.09
CA ARG A 106 9.06 -7.61 3.21
C ARG A 106 8.35 -7.46 4.57
N LEU A 107 7.25 -6.70 4.63
CA LEU A 107 6.40 -6.62 5.82
C LEU A 107 5.78 -7.98 6.15
N ALA A 108 5.33 -8.70 5.12
CA ALA A 108 4.78 -10.04 5.28
C ALA A 108 5.75 -11.02 5.93
N ALA A 109 7.02 -10.93 5.55
CA ALA A 109 8.08 -11.76 6.13
C ALA A 109 8.37 -11.43 7.62
N CYS A 110 7.94 -10.26 8.10
CA CYS A 110 8.09 -9.87 9.49
C CYS A 110 6.90 -10.27 10.37
N VAL A 111 5.79 -10.77 9.80
CA VAL A 111 4.60 -11.14 10.57
C VAL A 111 4.93 -12.32 11.50
N ALA A 112 4.67 -12.12 12.78
CA ALA A 112 4.93 -13.13 13.82
C ALA A 112 3.91 -14.29 13.74
N PRO A 113 4.23 -15.47 14.27
CA PRO A 113 3.25 -16.53 14.45
C PRO A 113 2.02 -16.02 15.21
N GLY A 114 0.83 -16.26 14.66
CA GLY A 114 -0.44 -15.72 15.19
C GLY A 114 -0.73 -14.26 14.85
N GLY A 115 0.18 -13.54 14.20
CA GLY A 115 -0.06 -12.23 13.62
C GLY A 115 -0.75 -12.31 12.27
N ALA A 116 -1.25 -11.17 11.79
CA ALA A 116 -1.87 -11.04 10.46
C ALA A 116 -1.52 -9.70 9.82
N LEU A 117 -1.26 -9.72 8.51
CA LEU A 117 -1.16 -8.51 7.68
C LEU A 117 -2.35 -8.49 6.73
N GLU A 118 -3.17 -7.46 6.83
CA GLU A 118 -4.31 -7.24 5.95
C GLU A 118 -4.03 -6.03 5.07
N ILE A 119 -4.27 -6.18 3.77
CA ILE A 119 -4.04 -5.13 2.80
C ILE A 119 -5.35 -4.80 2.10
N ILE A 120 -5.64 -3.53 1.97
CA ILE A 120 -6.78 -3.07 1.19
C ILE A 120 -6.31 -2.31 -0.05
N ASP A 121 -7.08 -2.40 -1.10
CA ASP A 121 -6.99 -1.49 -2.25
C ASP A 121 -8.36 -1.38 -2.91
N ILE A 122 -8.65 -0.23 -3.52
CA ILE A 122 -9.89 -0.02 -4.25
C ILE A 122 -9.84 -0.63 -5.66
N LEU A 123 -8.63 -0.88 -6.18
CA LEU A 123 -8.38 -1.39 -7.51
C LEU A 123 -8.07 -2.89 -7.47
N PRO A 124 -8.96 -3.76 -7.99
CA PRO A 124 -8.71 -5.21 -8.04
C PRO A 124 -7.38 -5.56 -8.71
N ILE A 125 -7.00 -4.85 -9.77
CA ILE A 125 -5.75 -5.09 -10.48
C ILE A 125 -4.49 -4.90 -9.61
N GLN A 126 -4.54 -3.98 -8.63
CA GLN A 126 -3.43 -3.78 -7.68
C GLN A 126 -3.33 -4.95 -6.70
N LEU A 127 -4.47 -5.47 -6.25
CA LEU A 127 -4.53 -6.65 -5.38
C LEU A 127 -4.05 -7.91 -6.12
N GLU A 128 -4.43 -8.08 -7.39
CA GLU A 128 -3.95 -9.18 -8.23
C GLU A 128 -2.44 -9.10 -8.46
N ASN A 129 -1.92 -7.92 -8.77
CA ASN A 129 -0.49 -7.69 -8.92
C ASN A 129 0.27 -7.99 -7.62
N LEU A 130 -0.26 -7.55 -6.48
CA LEU A 130 0.33 -7.84 -5.18
C LEU A 130 0.28 -9.33 -4.86
N ALA A 131 -0.84 -10.01 -5.12
CA ALA A 131 -0.98 -11.45 -4.89
C ALA A 131 0.10 -12.26 -5.63
N GLY A 132 0.46 -11.84 -6.85
CA GLY A 132 1.53 -12.47 -7.63
C GLY A 132 2.94 -12.35 -7.02
N LYS A 133 3.13 -11.45 -6.05
CA LYS A 133 4.43 -11.24 -5.35
C LYS A 133 4.51 -11.93 -4.00
N LEU A 134 3.39 -12.43 -3.49
CA LEU A 134 3.31 -12.99 -2.15
C LEU A 134 3.57 -14.50 -2.15
N ALA A 135 4.24 -14.99 -1.12
CA ALA A 135 4.36 -16.43 -0.90
C ALA A 135 3.00 -17.04 -0.55
N ALA A 136 2.70 -18.22 -1.08
CA ALA A 136 1.40 -18.89 -0.90
C ALA A 136 1.01 -19.13 0.58
N ALA A 137 2.00 -19.27 1.46
CA ALA A 137 1.79 -19.51 2.90
C ALA A 137 1.86 -18.23 3.75
N ALA A 138 1.96 -17.05 3.14
CA ALA A 138 2.05 -15.80 3.90
C ALA A 138 0.75 -15.54 4.68
N PRO A 139 0.82 -15.07 5.94
CA PRO A 139 -0.36 -14.77 6.77
C PRO A 139 -1.01 -13.44 6.37
N ILE A 140 -1.46 -13.36 5.11
CA ILE A 140 -1.93 -12.15 4.46
C ILE A 140 -3.37 -12.31 4.01
N LYS A 141 -4.14 -11.23 4.14
CA LYS A 141 -5.49 -11.12 3.56
C LYS A 141 -5.55 -9.87 2.69
N LEU A 142 -6.12 -10.03 1.50
CA LEU A 142 -6.34 -8.96 0.54
C LEU A 142 -7.82 -8.61 0.46
N HIS A 143 -8.15 -7.33 0.52
CA HIS A 143 -9.53 -6.86 0.52
C HIS A 143 -9.71 -5.75 -0.50
N CYS A 144 -10.71 -5.88 -1.37
CA CYS A 144 -11.10 -4.81 -2.28
C CYS A 144 -12.09 -3.88 -1.59
N MET A 145 -11.60 -2.69 -1.16
CA MET A 145 -12.44 -1.69 -0.48
C MET A 145 -11.85 -0.28 -0.58
N ASP A 146 -12.71 0.70 -0.37
CA ASP A 146 -12.32 2.13 -0.34
C ASP A 146 -11.66 2.46 1.00
N SER A 147 -10.50 3.11 0.95
CA SER A 147 -9.78 3.60 2.13
C SER A 147 -10.57 4.65 2.93
N ALA A 148 -11.48 5.38 2.26
CA ALA A 148 -12.34 6.38 2.87
C ALA A 148 -13.65 5.81 3.46
N ALA A 149 -13.86 4.47 3.38
CA ALA A 149 -15.04 3.77 3.88
C ALA A 149 -14.72 2.31 4.22
N LEU A 150 -13.89 2.10 5.23
CA LEU A 150 -13.45 0.77 5.65
C LEU A 150 -14.58 -0.02 6.29
N THR A 151 -14.73 -1.28 5.90
CA THR A 151 -15.76 -2.16 6.48
C THR A 151 -15.31 -2.90 7.74
N PHE A 152 -14.09 -2.64 8.21
CA PHE A 152 -13.59 -3.20 9.46
C PHE A 152 -14.26 -2.56 10.67
N ALA A 153 -14.37 -3.33 11.75
CA ALA A 153 -14.86 -2.82 13.03
C ALA A 153 -13.88 -1.79 13.63
N ASP A 154 -14.38 -0.91 14.50
CA ASP A 154 -13.56 0.00 15.27
C ASP A 154 -12.53 -0.76 16.10
N ALA A 155 -11.35 -0.16 16.28
CA ALA A 155 -10.29 -0.70 17.14
C ALA A 155 -9.87 -2.15 16.83
N SER A 156 -9.98 -2.58 15.57
CA SER A 156 -9.73 -3.97 15.16
C SER A 156 -8.28 -4.26 14.76
N PHE A 157 -7.42 -3.26 14.68
CA PHE A 157 -6.01 -3.39 14.32
C PHE A 157 -5.08 -2.82 15.39
N ASP A 158 -3.93 -3.46 15.57
CA ASP A 158 -2.86 -2.96 16.45
C ASP A 158 -2.11 -1.80 15.81
N ARG A 159 -1.99 -1.83 14.49
CA ARG A 159 -1.34 -0.79 13.70
C ARG A 159 -1.89 -0.68 12.29
N ALA A 160 -1.74 0.53 11.72
CA ALA A 160 -2.04 0.77 10.31
C ALA A 160 -0.86 1.50 9.63
N LEU A 161 -0.67 1.23 8.34
CA LEU A 161 0.33 1.84 7.47
C LEU A 161 -0.33 2.45 6.24
N LEU A 162 -0.07 3.73 5.99
CA LEU A 162 -0.27 4.39 4.71
C LEU A 162 1.11 4.66 4.09
N PHE A 163 1.33 4.19 2.88
CA PHE A 163 2.61 4.36 2.20
C PHE A 163 2.38 4.94 0.81
N PHE A 164 2.63 6.23 0.66
CA PHE A 164 2.40 6.98 -0.57
C PHE A 164 0.97 6.86 -1.10
N LEU A 165 -0.02 7.21 -0.28
CA LEU A 165 -1.44 7.20 -0.64
C LEU A 165 -2.07 8.59 -0.61
N LEU A 166 -1.73 9.42 0.39
CA LEU A 166 -2.46 10.66 0.64
C LEU A 166 -2.26 11.70 -0.46
N HIS A 167 -1.10 11.68 -1.12
CA HIS A 167 -0.81 12.61 -2.22
C HIS A 167 -1.64 12.37 -3.48
N GLU A 168 -2.23 11.18 -3.63
CA GLU A 168 -3.10 10.83 -4.75
C GLU A 168 -4.57 11.24 -4.50
N GLN A 169 -4.91 11.59 -3.26
CA GLN A 169 -6.28 11.81 -2.83
C GLN A 169 -6.65 13.30 -2.80
N PRO A 170 -7.84 13.67 -3.33
CA PRO A 170 -8.43 14.98 -3.01
C PRO A 170 -8.60 15.16 -1.50
N GLN A 171 -8.54 16.39 -1.00
CA GLN A 171 -8.58 16.70 0.42
C GLN A 171 -9.71 15.98 1.17
N ALA A 172 -10.93 16.07 0.68
CA ALA A 172 -12.09 15.45 1.34
C ALA A 172 -12.01 13.91 1.40
N VAL A 173 -11.30 13.25 0.48
CA VAL A 173 -11.04 11.81 0.52
C VAL A 173 -9.92 11.51 1.51
N ARG A 174 -8.85 12.30 1.49
CA ARG A 174 -7.71 12.22 2.41
C ARG A 174 -8.14 12.30 3.87
N GLU A 175 -8.98 13.28 4.21
CA GLU A 175 -9.53 13.46 5.57
C GLU A 175 -10.35 12.24 6.02
N ARG A 176 -11.22 11.69 5.14
CA ARG A 176 -11.97 10.47 5.45
C ARG A 176 -11.06 9.24 5.58
N THR A 177 -10.08 9.09 4.70
CA THR A 177 -9.08 8.00 4.79
C THR A 177 -8.34 8.03 6.12
N LEU A 178 -7.92 9.21 6.57
CA LEU A 178 -7.26 9.39 7.87
C LEU A 178 -8.22 9.09 9.02
N ALA A 179 -9.46 9.57 8.96
CA ALA A 179 -10.47 9.27 9.98
C ALA A 179 -10.75 7.76 10.11
N GLU A 180 -10.87 7.06 8.98
CA GLU A 180 -11.05 5.61 8.95
C GLU A 180 -9.82 4.85 9.47
N ALA A 181 -8.61 5.28 9.09
CA ALA A 181 -7.37 4.70 9.60
C ALA A 181 -7.28 4.82 11.13
N PHE A 182 -7.65 5.98 11.70
CA PHE A 182 -7.73 6.16 13.14
C PHE A 182 -8.85 5.35 13.80
N ARG A 183 -10.00 5.21 13.14
CA ARG A 183 -11.15 4.46 13.68
C ARG A 183 -10.81 2.98 13.87
N VAL A 184 -10.13 2.39 12.89
CA VAL A 184 -9.84 0.94 12.91
C VAL A 184 -8.64 0.58 13.77
N VAL A 185 -7.75 1.53 14.09
CA VAL A 185 -6.63 1.30 15.01
C VAL A 185 -7.11 1.39 16.47
N ARG A 186 -6.77 0.38 17.26
CA ARG A 186 -7.17 0.33 18.67
C ARG A 186 -6.49 1.42 19.52
N PRO A 187 -7.08 1.79 20.65
CA PRO A 187 -6.40 2.61 21.66
C PRO A 187 -5.03 2.00 22.04
N GLY A 188 -4.01 2.85 22.10
CA GLY A 188 -2.62 2.42 22.30
C GLY A 188 -1.92 1.85 21.06
N GLY A 189 -2.66 1.63 19.96
CA GLY A 189 -2.12 1.23 18.66
C GLY A 189 -1.46 2.38 17.91
N THR A 190 -0.85 2.10 16.76
CA THR A 190 -0.07 3.08 15.99
C THR A 190 -0.56 3.24 14.57
N LEU A 191 -0.51 4.46 14.06
CA LEU A 191 -0.72 4.81 12.66
C LEU A 191 0.60 5.37 12.11
N THR A 192 1.15 4.72 11.09
CA THR A 192 2.35 5.18 10.39
C THR A 192 1.98 5.67 9.00
N ILE A 193 2.41 6.87 8.67
CA ILE A 193 2.16 7.51 7.38
C ILE A 193 3.50 7.86 6.75
N VAL A 194 3.73 7.38 5.52
CA VAL A 194 4.87 7.75 4.69
C VAL A 194 4.35 8.43 3.45
N ASP A 195 4.70 9.70 3.25
CA ASP A 195 4.25 10.46 2.09
C ASP A 195 5.14 11.69 1.84
N TYR A 196 4.78 12.51 0.89
CA TYR A 196 5.41 13.82 0.68
C TYR A 196 5.27 14.71 1.93
N ALA A 197 6.14 15.71 1.99
CA ALA A 197 6.13 16.70 3.06
C ALA A 197 6.52 18.08 2.51
N PRO A 198 6.18 19.17 3.22
CA PRO A 198 6.71 20.49 2.90
C PRO A 198 8.24 20.46 2.91
N PRO A 199 8.90 20.63 1.73
CA PRO A 199 10.34 20.57 1.66
C PRO A 199 10.98 21.74 2.40
N SER A 200 12.16 21.51 2.97
CA SER A 200 12.95 22.59 3.55
C SER A 200 13.10 23.75 2.56
N ARG A 201 12.96 24.97 3.05
CA ARG A 201 13.18 26.20 2.23
C ARG A 201 14.56 26.26 1.60
N PHE A 202 15.53 25.55 2.15
CA PHE A 202 16.91 25.46 1.66
C PHE A 202 17.11 24.33 0.64
N ASN A 203 16.10 23.52 0.38
CA ASN A 203 16.20 22.46 -0.62
C ASN A 203 15.95 23.03 -2.03
N PRO A 204 16.97 23.14 -2.90
CA PRO A 204 16.80 23.73 -4.23
C PRO A 204 15.92 22.88 -5.15
N LEU A 205 15.82 21.57 -4.88
CA LEU A 205 14.99 20.65 -5.68
C LEU A 205 13.50 20.99 -5.62
N ARG A 206 13.04 21.69 -4.57
CA ARG A 206 11.65 22.15 -4.49
C ARG A 206 11.20 22.94 -5.71
N TYR A 207 12.10 23.78 -6.24
CA TYR A 207 11.77 24.65 -7.38
C TYR A 207 11.66 23.89 -8.70
N PHE A 208 12.40 22.79 -8.85
CA PHE A 208 12.31 21.93 -10.02
C PHE A 208 11.19 20.90 -9.91
N TRP A 209 10.93 20.41 -8.70
CA TRP A 209 9.98 19.33 -8.49
C TRP A 209 8.52 19.79 -8.46
N THR A 210 8.28 20.97 -7.89
CA THR A 210 6.92 21.53 -7.81
C THR A 210 6.22 21.59 -9.18
N PRO A 211 6.82 22.13 -10.26
CA PRO A 211 6.16 22.14 -11.57
C PRO A 211 5.89 20.76 -12.17
N VAL A 212 6.76 19.79 -11.88
CA VAL A 212 6.57 18.40 -12.34
C VAL A 212 5.40 17.75 -11.62
N LEU A 213 5.33 17.92 -10.31
CA LEU A 213 4.23 17.40 -9.51
C LEU A 213 2.90 18.07 -9.83
N ASP A 214 2.87 19.39 -9.99
CA ASP A 214 1.67 20.14 -10.39
C ASP A 214 1.03 19.57 -11.67
N ARG A 215 1.85 18.96 -12.54
CA ARG A 215 1.37 18.38 -13.79
C ARG A 215 1.01 16.91 -13.69
N LEU A 216 1.75 16.13 -12.90
CA LEU A 216 1.59 14.68 -12.81
C LEU A 216 0.73 14.24 -11.63
N GLU A 217 0.78 15.00 -10.55
CA GLU A 217 0.14 14.66 -9.27
C GLU A 217 -0.55 15.88 -8.66
N PRO A 218 -1.72 16.27 -9.18
CA PRO A 218 -2.36 17.54 -8.82
C PRO A 218 -2.72 17.65 -7.32
N PHE A 219 -2.92 16.53 -6.63
CA PHE A 219 -3.25 16.53 -5.19
C PHE A 219 -2.01 16.47 -4.29
N ALA A 220 -0.82 16.15 -4.83
CA ALA A 220 0.42 16.14 -4.06
C ALA A 220 0.83 17.54 -3.59
N ARG A 221 0.41 18.59 -4.31
CA ARG A 221 0.73 19.98 -3.99
C ARG A 221 0.33 20.37 -2.57
N ASP A 222 -0.81 19.88 -2.09
CA ASP A 222 -1.27 20.15 -0.73
C ASP A 222 -0.25 19.69 0.30
N LEU A 223 0.33 18.48 0.12
CA LEU A 223 1.35 17.92 1.02
C LEU A 223 2.70 18.64 0.97
N PHE A 224 2.96 19.44 -0.07
CA PHE A 224 4.11 20.33 -0.13
C PHE A 224 3.85 21.69 0.52
N SER A 225 2.60 22.02 0.75
CA SER A 225 2.17 23.30 1.33
C SER A 225 1.82 23.18 2.81
N GLU A 226 1.22 22.05 3.19
CA GLU A 226 0.69 21.79 4.51
C GLU A 226 1.22 20.47 5.09
N GLU A 227 1.36 20.43 6.40
CA GLU A 227 1.73 19.19 7.09
C GLU A 227 0.52 18.25 7.18
N ILE A 228 0.76 16.93 7.20
CA ILE A 228 -0.29 15.90 7.38
C ILE A 228 -1.15 16.18 8.61
N ALA A 229 -0.57 16.81 9.64
CA ALA A 229 -1.28 17.18 10.86
C ALA A 229 -2.52 18.06 10.60
N ALA A 230 -2.56 18.84 9.53
CA ALA A 230 -3.69 19.69 9.18
C ALA A 230 -4.96 18.90 8.83
N TRP A 231 -4.81 17.68 8.33
CA TRP A 231 -5.92 16.81 7.90
C TRP A 231 -6.26 15.69 8.90
N LEU A 232 -5.55 15.64 10.03
CA LEU A 232 -5.85 14.66 11.07
C LEU A 232 -7.20 14.96 11.74
N PRO A 233 -7.97 13.94 12.15
CA PRO A 233 -9.26 14.13 12.78
C PRO A 233 -9.11 14.87 14.10
N LYS A 234 -9.81 16.01 14.23
CA LYS A 234 -9.72 16.90 15.41
C LYS A 234 -10.43 16.34 16.64
N ASP A 235 -11.35 15.42 16.44
CA ASP A 235 -12.13 14.73 17.49
C ASP A 235 -11.40 13.52 18.09
N ARG A 236 -10.24 13.15 17.55
CA ARG A 236 -9.43 12.02 18.01
C ARG A 236 -8.21 12.50 18.78
N ASN A 237 -7.95 11.85 19.91
CA ASN A 237 -6.75 12.08 20.68
C ASN A 237 -5.64 11.15 20.22
N PHE A 238 -4.51 11.72 19.91
CA PHE A 238 -3.28 10.99 19.51
C PHE A 238 -2.06 11.75 19.99
N SER A 239 -0.93 11.06 20.09
CA SER A 239 0.38 11.67 20.31
C SER A 239 1.30 11.34 19.14
N ARG A 240 2.15 12.29 18.76
CA ARG A 240 3.24 12.03 17.83
C ARG A 240 4.32 11.24 18.57
N VAL A 241 4.65 10.06 18.04
CA VAL A 241 5.67 9.18 18.61
C VAL A 241 7.01 9.41 17.95
N ASP A 242 7.01 9.51 16.61
CA ASP A 242 8.21 9.70 15.80
C ASP A 242 7.87 10.47 14.53
N GLU A 243 8.85 11.25 14.08
CA GLU A 243 8.80 11.93 12.79
C GLU A 243 10.19 11.91 12.17
N GLN A 244 10.30 11.34 11.00
CA GLN A 244 11.52 11.31 10.22
C GLN A 244 11.32 12.04 8.90
N ARG A 245 12.30 12.85 8.53
CA ARG A 245 12.33 13.56 7.25
C ARG A 245 13.45 13.01 6.37
N PHE A 246 13.16 12.88 5.09
CA PHE A 246 14.06 12.30 4.09
C PHE A 246 14.22 13.24 2.91
N PHE A 247 15.35 13.12 2.22
CA PHE A 247 15.65 13.85 0.99
C PHE A 247 15.41 15.36 1.10
N GLY A 248 16.09 15.99 2.08
CA GLY A 248 15.95 17.43 2.33
C GLY A 248 14.54 17.87 2.72
N GLY A 249 13.78 16.99 3.37
CA GLY A 249 12.43 17.24 3.86
C GLY A 249 11.31 16.98 2.87
N MET A 250 11.60 16.47 1.66
CA MET A 250 10.57 16.20 0.65
C MET A 250 9.69 15.00 0.96
N TYR A 251 10.17 14.06 1.77
CA TYR A 251 9.41 12.92 2.25
C TYR A 251 9.41 12.90 3.77
N GLN A 252 8.34 12.36 4.34
CA GLN A 252 8.20 12.16 5.77
C GLN A 252 7.74 10.75 6.09
N MET A 253 8.15 10.28 7.26
CA MET A 253 7.50 9.19 7.96
C MET A 253 7.01 9.73 9.29
N LEU A 254 5.71 9.72 9.50
CA LEU A 254 5.05 10.17 10.72
C LEU A 254 4.41 8.97 11.40
N THR A 255 4.77 8.72 12.68
CA THR A 255 4.14 7.68 13.49
C THR A 255 3.37 8.34 14.62
N LEU A 256 2.08 8.02 14.66
CA LEU A 256 1.11 8.53 15.63
C LEU A 256 0.63 7.36 16.51
N LYS A 257 0.52 7.57 17.81
CA LYS A 257 -0.10 6.64 18.75
C LYS A 257 -1.51 7.10 19.07
N VAL A 258 -2.49 6.25 18.84
CA VAL A 258 -3.87 6.50 19.23
C VAL A 258 -3.97 6.53 20.75
N ALA A 259 -4.56 7.58 21.32
CA ALA A 259 -4.65 7.71 22.77
C ALA A 259 -5.46 6.57 23.37
N GLU A 260 -5.04 6.13 24.54
CA GLU A 260 -5.81 5.18 25.33
C GLU A 260 -7.10 5.86 25.82
N ALA A 261 -8.21 5.12 25.84
CA ALA A 261 -9.43 5.61 26.47
C ALA A 261 -9.11 5.97 27.92
N ARG A 262 -9.39 7.21 28.34
CA ARG A 262 -9.25 7.57 29.77
C ARG A 262 -10.14 6.60 30.55
N PRO A 263 -9.62 5.93 31.57
CA PRO A 263 -10.49 5.15 32.46
C PRO A 263 -11.54 6.12 33.01
N ILE A 264 -12.82 5.77 32.81
CA ILE A 264 -13.94 6.49 33.43
C ILE A 264 -13.65 6.45 34.92
N GLY A 265 -13.30 7.61 35.50
CA GLY A 265 -12.93 7.73 36.91
C GLY A 265 -14.02 7.08 37.75
N LYS A 266 -13.66 6.18 38.66
CA LYS A 266 -14.53 5.74 39.73
C LYS A 266 -15.05 7.03 40.39
N PRO A 267 -16.38 7.18 40.58
CA PRO A 267 -16.89 8.30 41.35
C PRO A 267 -16.20 8.27 42.71
N ALA A 268 -15.64 9.41 43.12
CA ALA A 268 -15.06 9.55 44.45
C ALA A 268 -16.14 9.18 45.48
N SER A 269 -15.88 8.09 46.21
CA SER A 269 -16.70 7.74 47.39
C SER A 269 -16.60 8.88 48.37
N ARG A 270 -17.72 9.57 48.55
CA ARG A 270 -17.90 10.52 49.67
C ARG A 270 -18.08 9.75 50.95
#